data_64d7272ac6cf1b26c4bd7d72a8e0289f
#
_entry.id   64d7272ac6cf1b26c4bd7d72a8e0289f
#
_cell.length_a   1.000
_cell.length_b   1.000
_cell.length_c   1.000
_cell.angle_alpha   90.00
_cell.angle_beta   90.00
_cell.angle_gamma   90.00
#
_symmetry.space_group_name_H-M   'P 1'
#
loop_
_entity.id
_entity.type
_entity.pdbx_description
1 polymer ?
#
loop_
_entity_poly.entity_id
_entity_poly.type
_entity_poly.pdbx_seq_one_letter_code
_entity_poly.pdbx_strand_id
1 'polypeptide(L)'
;GRPEVIDYQGLALGSQIPDWVVAIGDGSERRVRKSLDIPSSMQIFILQNKGNDLDFLKAWTDQVDARAEIASSIEQTIAQTVQSEMEVRQADTQQKVKAAKIYSATMTNVTLNGLFKEDYYWIKTRTPKVDVKNPKLATDYNYEYTYYVVYTIDKKLYERQLAQAMDDIQDNDDQTQFLKEVLSDKLMSSI
;
A
#
# COMPACT_ATOMS: atom_id res chain seq x y z
N GLY A 1 -17.33 19.47 -2.66
CA GLY A 1 -18.24 18.65 -1.89
C GLY A 1 -17.61 17.31 -1.51
N ARG A 2 -18.15 16.68 -0.50
CA ARG A 2 -17.66 15.35 -0.07
C ARG A 2 -18.15 14.28 -1.02
N PRO A 3 -17.32 13.24 -1.32
CA PRO A 3 -17.79 12.06 -2.02
C PRO A 3 -18.91 11.37 -1.25
N GLU A 4 -19.93 10.94 -1.97
CA GLU A 4 -21.07 10.18 -1.43
C GLU A 4 -21.05 8.77 -2.03
N VAL A 5 -21.15 7.74 -1.20
CA VAL A 5 -21.29 6.37 -1.67
C VAL A 5 -22.67 6.16 -2.25
N ILE A 6 -22.77 5.77 -3.52
CA ILE A 6 -24.04 5.57 -4.22
C ILE A 6 -24.28 4.12 -4.64
N ASP A 7 -23.23 3.30 -4.66
CA ASP A 7 -23.32 1.88 -4.96
C ASP A 7 -22.13 1.14 -4.34
N TYR A 8 -22.27 -0.16 -4.13
CA TYR A 8 -21.20 -1.00 -3.62
C TYR A 8 -21.49 -2.48 -3.89
N GLN A 9 -20.47 -3.29 -3.81
CA GLN A 9 -20.48 -4.68 -4.23
C GLN A 9 -21.65 -5.52 -3.67
N GLY A 10 -22.02 -5.32 -2.40
CA GLY A 10 -23.07 -6.09 -1.74
C GLY A 10 -24.46 -5.46 -1.74
N LEU A 11 -24.64 -4.30 -2.38
CA LEU A 11 -25.90 -3.53 -2.29
C LEU A 11 -27.10 -4.32 -2.82
N ALA A 12 -26.97 -4.98 -3.95
CA ALA A 12 -28.03 -5.77 -4.56
C ALA A 12 -28.47 -6.97 -3.71
N LEU A 13 -27.60 -7.44 -2.82
CA LEU A 13 -27.85 -8.55 -1.90
C LEU A 13 -28.38 -8.07 -0.54
N GLY A 14 -28.55 -6.76 -0.34
CA GLY A 14 -28.96 -6.19 0.93
C GLY A 14 -27.88 -6.20 2.00
N SER A 15 -26.64 -6.51 1.66
CA SER A 15 -25.52 -6.51 2.58
C SER A 15 -25.00 -5.10 2.84
N GLN A 16 -24.48 -4.86 4.03
CA GLN A 16 -23.78 -3.62 4.37
C GLN A 16 -22.33 -3.65 3.87
N ILE A 17 -21.74 -2.47 3.70
CA ILE A 17 -20.29 -2.37 3.43
C ILE A 17 -19.53 -3.01 4.60
N PRO A 18 -18.61 -3.94 4.33
CA PRO A 18 -17.84 -4.59 5.40
C PRO A 18 -17.07 -3.60 6.27
N ASP A 19 -16.91 -3.90 7.55
CA ASP A 19 -16.20 -3.03 8.46
C ASP A 19 -14.74 -2.80 8.05
N TRP A 20 -14.09 -3.80 7.48
CA TRP A 20 -12.70 -3.64 7.04
C TRP A 20 -12.55 -2.58 5.93
N VAL A 21 -13.55 -2.43 5.06
CA VAL A 21 -13.56 -1.38 4.01
C VAL A 21 -13.71 0.00 4.65
N VAL A 22 -14.63 0.14 5.60
CA VAL A 22 -14.80 1.37 6.37
C VAL A 22 -13.52 1.70 7.14
N ALA A 23 -12.90 0.70 7.74
CA ALA A 23 -11.66 0.84 8.49
C ALA A 23 -10.50 1.33 7.62
N ILE A 24 -10.40 0.89 6.36
CA ILE A 24 -9.40 1.43 5.41
C ILE A 24 -9.62 2.93 5.22
N GLY A 25 -10.86 3.36 5.02
CA GLY A 25 -11.20 4.77 4.88
C GLY A 25 -10.85 5.60 6.13
N ASP A 26 -10.96 5.00 7.30
CA ASP A 26 -10.63 5.62 8.59
C ASP A 26 -9.14 5.53 8.95
N GLY A 27 -8.32 4.85 8.13
CA GLY A 27 -6.90 4.67 8.38
C GLY A 27 -6.56 3.72 9.52
N SER A 28 -7.47 2.79 9.86
CA SER A 28 -7.32 1.87 10.99
C SER A 28 -6.94 0.45 10.56
N GLU A 29 -5.65 0.16 10.49
CA GLU A 29 -5.14 -1.19 10.24
C GLU A 29 -5.64 -2.19 11.28
N ARG A 30 -5.71 -1.77 12.53
CA ARG A 30 -6.20 -2.61 13.63
C ARG A 30 -7.61 -3.13 13.37
N ARG A 31 -8.52 -2.26 12.91
CA ARG A 31 -9.89 -2.65 12.59
C ARG A 31 -9.97 -3.55 11.36
N VAL A 32 -9.12 -3.31 10.37
CA VAL A 32 -9.01 -4.20 9.19
C VAL A 32 -8.62 -5.60 9.64
N ARG A 33 -7.59 -5.72 10.47
CA ARG A 33 -7.14 -7.01 11.02
C ARG A 33 -8.23 -7.72 11.80
N LYS A 34 -8.93 -7.00 12.65
CA LYS A 34 -10.03 -7.54 13.46
C LYS A 34 -11.17 -8.04 12.59
N SER A 35 -11.58 -7.25 11.61
CA SER A 35 -12.70 -7.56 10.70
C SER A 35 -12.42 -8.80 9.86
N LEU A 36 -11.17 -9.00 9.42
CA LEU A 36 -10.76 -10.11 8.55
C LEU A 36 -10.12 -11.28 9.32
N ASP A 37 -10.10 -11.24 10.64
CA ASP A 37 -9.44 -12.25 11.49
C ASP A 37 -7.97 -12.50 11.12
N ILE A 38 -7.24 -11.43 10.83
CA ILE A 38 -5.81 -11.49 10.47
C ILE A 38 -4.98 -11.49 11.75
N PRO A 39 -4.25 -12.58 12.04
CA PRO A 39 -3.44 -12.64 13.26
C PRO A 39 -2.22 -11.72 13.18
N SER A 40 -1.66 -11.39 14.34
CA SER A 40 -0.47 -10.54 14.43
C SER A 40 0.80 -11.17 13.80
N SER A 41 0.78 -12.49 13.58
CA SER A 41 1.88 -13.20 12.89
C SER A 41 1.93 -12.94 11.39
N MET A 42 0.94 -12.27 10.83
CA MET A 42 0.85 -11.96 9.41
C MET A 42 1.18 -10.48 9.15
N GLN A 43 1.96 -10.23 8.11
CA GLN A 43 2.14 -8.90 7.54
C GLN A 43 0.98 -8.62 6.60
N ILE A 44 0.41 -7.42 6.67
CA ILE A 44 -0.72 -6.99 5.87
C ILE A 44 -0.29 -5.96 4.83
N PHE A 45 -0.85 -6.07 3.63
CA PHE A 45 -0.73 -5.08 2.57
C PHE A 45 -2.12 -4.70 2.07
N ILE A 46 -2.43 -3.42 2.14
CA ILE A 46 -3.71 -2.88 1.70
C ILE A 46 -3.48 -2.13 0.40
N LEU A 47 -4.09 -2.60 -0.68
CA LEU A 47 -4.00 -1.96 -1.99
C LEU A 47 -5.35 -1.39 -2.38
N GLN A 48 -5.35 -0.24 -3.03
CA GLN A 48 -6.54 0.36 -3.59
C GLN A 48 -6.23 0.99 -4.94
N ASN A 49 -7.21 0.93 -5.84
CA ASN A 49 -7.16 1.58 -7.13
C ASN A 49 -8.49 2.27 -7.41
N LYS A 50 -8.43 3.42 -8.06
CA LYS A 50 -9.58 4.25 -8.38
C LYS A 50 -9.69 4.45 -9.88
N GLY A 51 -10.92 4.52 -10.36
CA GLY A 51 -11.19 4.78 -11.77
C GLY A 51 -12.68 4.81 -12.06
N ASN A 52 -13.02 5.07 -13.30
CA ASN A 52 -14.41 5.14 -13.75
C ASN A 52 -14.91 3.86 -14.44
N ASP A 53 -14.08 2.85 -14.56
CA ASP A 53 -14.38 1.57 -15.19
C ASP A 53 -14.16 0.43 -14.20
N LEU A 54 -15.27 -0.12 -13.68
CA LEU A 54 -15.23 -1.20 -12.69
C LEU A 54 -14.63 -2.48 -13.28
N ASP A 55 -14.95 -2.81 -14.51
CA ASP A 55 -14.44 -4.04 -15.15
C ASP A 55 -12.92 -3.98 -15.31
N PHE A 56 -12.38 -2.81 -15.64
CA PHE A 56 -10.95 -2.59 -15.67
C PHE A 56 -10.31 -2.77 -14.29
N LEU A 57 -10.92 -2.23 -13.23
CA LEU A 57 -10.41 -2.36 -11.86
C LEU A 57 -10.43 -3.81 -11.36
N LYS A 58 -11.47 -4.57 -11.72
CA LYS A 58 -11.54 -6.01 -11.43
C LYS A 58 -10.45 -6.78 -12.16
N ALA A 59 -10.26 -6.51 -13.43
CA ALA A 59 -9.23 -7.13 -14.25
C ALA A 59 -7.82 -6.78 -13.70
N TRP A 60 -7.61 -5.54 -13.26
CA TRP A 60 -6.37 -5.13 -12.60
C TRP A 60 -6.08 -5.99 -11.38
N THR A 61 -7.07 -6.24 -10.53
CA THR A 61 -6.91 -7.06 -9.33
C THR A 61 -6.52 -8.51 -9.64
N ASP A 62 -7.04 -9.05 -10.76
CA ASP A 62 -6.81 -10.43 -11.15
C ASP A 62 -5.51 -10.61 -11.95
N GLN A 63 -5.10 -9.60 -12.72
CA GLN A 63 -4.01 -9.69 -13.70
C GLN A 63 -2.74 -8.98 -13.28
N VAL A 64 -2.87 -7.89 -12.50
CA VAL A 64 -1.69 -7.18 -12.02
C VAL A 64 -1.03 -7.99 -10.91
N ASP A 65 0.27 -8.14 -11.04
CA ASP A 65 1.07 -8.77 -10.01
C ASP A 65 1.10 -7.85 -8.77
N ALA A 66 0.40 -8.25 -7.72
CA ALA A 66 0.37 -7.52 -6.45
C ALA A 66 1.78 -7.29 -5.90
N ARG A 67 2.72 -8.15 -6.23
CA ARG A 67 4.14 -8.00 -5.87
C ARG A 67 4.73 -6.71 -6.41
N ALA A 68 4.36 -6.31 -7.63
CA ALA A 68 4.85 -5.06 -8.23
C ALA A 68 4.37 -3.84 -7.44
N GLU A 69 3.11 -3.82 -7.02
CA GLU A 69 2.55 -2.74 -6.20
C GLU A 69 3.20 -2.69 -4.81
N ILE A 70 3.39 -3.83 -4.19
CA ILE A 70 4.06 -3.94 -2.89
C ILE A 70 5.52 -3.54 -3.01
N ALA A 71 6.22 -3.97 -4.05
CA ALA A 71 7.60 -3.57 -4.33
C ALA A 71 7.73 -2.04 -4.49
N SER A 72 6.78 -1.41 -5.17
CA SER A 72 6.75 0.05 -5.31
C SER A 72 6.60 0.74 -3.95
N SER A 73 5.74 0.25 -3.07
CA SER A 73 5.59 0.76 -1.70
C SER A 73 6.88 0.60 -0.90
N ILE A 74 7.56 -0.52 -1.04
CA ILE A 74 8.85 -0.79 -0.40
C ILE A 74 9.91 0.21 -0.90
N GLU A 75 9.99 0.44 -2.21
CA GLU A 75 10.91 1.42 -2.79
C GLU A 75 10.66 2.83 -2.27
N GLN A 76 9.40 3.24 -2.15
CA GLN A 76 9.04 4.55 -1.58
C GLN A 76 9.49 4.67 -0.12
N THR A 77 9.27 3.63 0.68
CA THR A 77 9.71 3.59 2.08
C THR A 77 11.24 3.69 2.17
N ILE A 78 11.96 3.01 1.30
CA ILE A 78 13.41 3.08 1.22
C ILE A 78 13.85 4.50 0.89
N ALA A 79 13.29 5.11 -0.13
CA ALA A 79 13.65 6.47 -0.56
C ALA A 79 13.43 7.49 0.56
N GLN A 80 12.29 7.43 1.25
CA GLN A 80 11.96 8.31 2.35
C GLN A 80 12.89 8.10 3.55
N THR A 81 13.20 6.85 3.88
CA THR A 81 14.09 6.51 4.99
C THR A 81 15.52 6.97 4.72
N VAL A 82 16.03 6.72 3.51
CA VAL A 82 17.36 7.19 3.11
C VAL A 82 17.44 8.72 3.20
N GLN A 83 16.44 9.41 2.66
CA GLN A 83 16.40 10.87 2.72
C GLN A 83 16.44 11.38 4.15
N SER A 84 15.58 10.86 5.01
CA SER A 84 15.44 11.28 6.39
C SER A 84 16.69 10.95 7.25
N GLU A 85 17.13 9.72 7.21
CA GLU A 85 18.25 9.26 8.06
C GLU A 85 19.60 9.83 7.62
N MET A 86 19.80 9.98 6.32
CA MET A 86 21.03 10.56 5.79
C MET A 86 21.10 12.08 6.02
N GLU A 87 19.98 12.77 6.12
CA GLU A 87 19.94 14.20 6.53
C GLU A 87 20.41 14.38 7.97
N VAL A 88 19.95 13.53 8.87
CA VAL A 88 20.39 13.56 10.28
C VAL A 88 21.90 13.37 10.38
N ARG A 89 22.48 12.55 9.51
CA ARG A 89 23.92 12.28 9.46
C ARG A 89 24.71 13.32 8.63
N GLN A 90 24.04 14.35 8.12
CA GLN A 90 24.65 15.38 7.29
C GLN A 90 25.33 14.84 6.03
N ALA A 91 24.81 13.74 5.47
CA ALA A 91 25.28 13.19 4.21
C ALA A 91 25.02 14.14 3.06
N ASP A 92 25.95 14.20 2.09
CA ASP A 92 25.75 14.98 0.88
C ASP A 92 24.77 14.32 -0.10
N THR A 93 24.37 15.06 -1.13
CA THR A 93 23.40 14.57 -2.13
C THR A 93 23.89 13.33 -2.87
N GLN A 94 25.19 13.25 -3.17
CA GLN A 94 25.75 12.09 -3.89
C GLN A 94 25.66 10.83 -3.02
N GLN A 95 25.95 10.94 -1.73
CA GLN A 95 25.83 9.81 -0.81
C GLN A 95 24.39 9.33 -0.69
N LYS A 96 23.41 10.25 -0.59
CA LYS A 96 21.98 9.92 -0.55
C LYS A 96 21.52 9.21 -1.83
N VAL A 97 21.90 9.72 -2.99
CA VAL A 97 21.54 9.11 -4.28
C VAL A 97 22.16 7.73 -4.43
N LYS A 98 23.43 7.57 -4.06
CA LYS A 98 24.10 6.26 -4.09
C LYS A 98 23.40 5.24 -3.19
N ALA A 99 23.11 5.63 -1.95
CA ALA A 99 22.42 4.76 -1.00
C ALA A 99 21.03 4.36 -1.51
N ALA A 100 20.23 5.31 -1.98
CA ALA A 100 18.90 5.05 -2.53
C ALA A 100 18.96 4.07 -3.72
N LYS A 101 19.91 4.24 -4.63
CA LYS A 101 20.08 3.33 -5.78
C LYS A 101 20.43 1.92 -5.36
N ILE A 102 21.37 1.76 -4.42
CA ILE A 102 21.79 0.44 -3.94
C ILE A 102 20.61 -0.31 -3.32
N TYR A 103 19.88 0.32 -2.41
CA TYR A 103 18.77 -0.32 -1.72
C TYR A 103 17.57 -0.58 -2.64
N SER A 104 17.23 0.37 -3.51
CA SER A 104 16.13 0.19 -4.47
C SER A 104 16.44 -0.94 -5.46
N ALA A 105 17.65 -1.00 -6.00
CA ALA A 105 18.06 -2.07 -6.92
C ALA A 105 17.98 -3.45 -6.25
N THR A 106 18.36 -3.54 -4.98
CA THR A 106 18.32 -4.79 -4.22
C THR A 106 16.89 -5.22 -3.94
N MET A 107 16.01 -4.27 -3.60
CA MET A 107 14.63 -4.57 -3.27
C MET A 107 13.79 -4.99 -4.49
N THR A 108 14.20 -4.66 -5.71
CA THR A 108 13.55 -5.21 -6.91
C THR A 108 13.69 -6.73 -7.03
N ASN A 109 14.66 -7.32 -6.33
CA ASN A 109 14.87 -8.76 -6.31
C ASN A 109 14.07 -9.48 -5.22
N VAL A 110 13.33 -8.75 -4.39
CA VAL A 110 12.48 -9.36 -3.37
C VAL A 110 11.32 -10.09 -4.04
N THR A 111 11.33 -11.40 -3.97
CA THR A 111 10.22 -12.23 -4.40
C THR A 111 9.26 -12.43 -3.22
N LEU A 112 8.10 -11.80 -3.28
CA LEU A 112 7.08 -11.91 -2.24
C LEU A 112 6.30 -13.23 -2.41
N ASN A 113 7.00 -14.34 -2.32
CA ASN A 113 6.38 -15.67 -2.35
C ASN A 113 5.58 -15.88 -1.06
N GLY A 114 4.40 -16.45 -1.18
CA GLY A 114 3.52 -16.69 -0.05
C GLY A 114 2.50 -15.58 0.21
N LEU A 115 2.38 -14.61 -0.68
CA LEU A 115 1.28 -13.64 -0.62
C LEU A 115 -0.06 -14.33 -0.82
N PHE A 116 -1.02 -14.00 0.04
CA PHE A 116 -2.38 -14.50 -0.01
C PHE A 116 -3.36 -13.32 -0.09
N LYS A 117 -4.34 -13.41 -1.02
CA LYS A 117 -5.42 -12.44 -1.12
C LYS A 117 -6.48 -12.80 -0.09
N GLU A 118 -6.62 -11.97 0.95
CA GLU A 118 -7.61 -12.18 2.00
C GLU A 118 -9.01 -11.82 1.54
N ASP A 119 -9.18 -10.65 0.96
CA ASP A 119 -10.48 -10.17 0.48
C ASP A 119 -10.31 -9.03 -0.48
N TYR A 120 -11.40 -8.71 -1.19
CA TYR A 120 -11.51 -7.57 -2.09
C TYR A 120 -12.94 -7.00 -2.03
N TYR A 121 -13.07 -5.71 -2.34
CA TYR A 121 -14.36 -5.03 -2.31
C TYR A 121 -14.31 -3.76 -3.14
N TRP A 122 -15.43 -3.39 -3.76
CA TRP A 122 -15.54 -2.12 -4.47
C TRP A 122 -16.69 -1.28 -3.95
N ILE A 123 -16.50 0.05 -4.02
CA ILE A 123 -17.55 1.04 -3.81
C ILE A 123 -17.58 1.99 -5.00
N LYS A 124 -18.74 2.60 -5.23
CA LYS A 124 -18.89 3.69 -6.19
C LYS A 124 -19.28 4.95 -5.45
N THR A 125 -18.59 6.04 -5.75
CA THR A 125 -18.86 7.34 -5.16
C THR A 125 -19.27 8.34 -6.24
N ARG A 126 -19.99 9.37 -5.84
CA ARG A 126 -20.20 10.56 -6.64
C ARG A 126 -19.75 11.79 -5.88
N THR A 127 -19.23 12.75 -6.61
CA THR A 127 -18.80 14.04 -6.06
C THR A 127 -19.38 15.15 -6.91
N PRO A 128 -20.05 16.17 -6.32
CA PRO A 128 -20.54 17.31 -7.07
C PRO A 128 -19.38 18.01 -7.77
N LYS A 129 -19.58 18.48 -9.00
CA LYS A 129 -18.58 19.25 -9.72
C LYS A 129 -18.35 20.60 -9.03
N VAL A 130 -17.08 21.04 -8.98
CA VAL A 130 -16.58 22.13 -8.12
C VAL A 130 -17.18 23.50 -8.45
N ASP A 131 -17.54 23.77 -9.70
CA ASP A 131 -18.06 25.03 -10.19
C ASP A 131 -19.57 25.23 -10.01
N VAL A 132 -20.22 24.32 -9.33
CA VAL A 132 -21.64 24.41 -9.01
C VAL A 132 -21.81 25.38 -7.83
N LYS A 133 -22.46 26.54 -8.11
CA LYS A 133 -22.69 27.59 -7.11
C LYS A 133 -23.56 27.16 -5.92
N ASN A 134 -24.39 26.13 -6.12
CA ASN A 134 -25.22 25.57 -5.08
C ASN A 134 -25.16 24.02 -5.12
N PRO A 135 -24.37 23.37 -4.26
CA PRO A 135 -24.23 21.92 -4.24
C PRO A 135 -25.54 21.15 -4.03
N LYS A 136 -26.53 21.76 -3.39
CA LYS A 136 -27.85 21.15 -3.17
C LYS A 136 -28.67 21.06 -4.46
N LEU A 137 -28.34 21.86 -5.46
CA LEU A 137 -28.96 21.86 -6.77
C LEU A 137 -28.07 21.26 -7.86
N ALA A 138 -26.95 20.65 -7.47
CA ALA A 138 -26.03 20.03 -8.41
C ALA A 138 -26.73 18.92 -9.20
N THR A 139 -26.76 19.06 -10.52
CA THR A 139 -27.26 18.05 -11.44
C THR A 139 -26.11 17.23 -12.04
N ASP A 140 -24.88 17.74 -11.92
CA ASP A 140 -23.66 17.14 -12.45
C ASP A 140 -22.77 16.61 -11.36
N TYR A 141 -22.30 15.38 -11.54
CA TYR A 141 -21.43 14.67 -10.61
C TYR A 141 -20.26 14.01 -11.35
N ASN A 142 -19.15 13.90 -10.66
CA ASN A 142 -18.07 12.99 -11.04
C ASN A 142 -18.28 11.65 -10.34
N TYR A 143 -18.24 10.58 -11.09
CA TYR A 143 -18.42 9.21 -10.60
C TYR A 143 -17.09 8.50 -10.57
N GLU A 144 -16.83 7.75 -9.50
CA GLU A 144 -15.58 7.03 -9.34
C GLU A 144 -15.82 5.73 -8.58
N TYR A 145 -15.23 4.64 -9.09
CA TYR A 145 -15.13 3.39 -8.36
C TYR A 145 -13.82 3.37 -7.58
N THR A 146 -13.85 2.82 -6.39
CA THR A 146 -12.66 2.47 -5.63
C THR A 146 -12.67 0.97 -5.38
N TYR A 147 -11.59 0.30 -5.73
CA TYR A 147 -11.41 -1.12 -5.53
C TYR A 147 -10.34 -1.33 -4.46
N TYR A 148 -10.70 -2.10 -3.44
CA TYR A 148 -9.85 -2.42 -2.29
C TYR A 148 -9.46 -3.89 -2.34
N VAL A 149 -8.20 -4.18 -2.05
CA VAL A 149 -7.71 -5.56 -1.92
C VAL A 149 -6.79 -5.64 -0.72
N VAL A 150 -6.93 -6.68 0.07
CA VAL A 150 -6.06 -6.95 1.22
C VAL A 150 -5.29 -8.23 0.96
N TYR A 151 -3.96 -8.13 1.08
CA TYR A 151 -3.04 -9.26 1.00
C TYR A 151 -2.35 -9.47 2.33
N THR A 152 -1.99 -10.71 2.60
CA THR A 152 -1.17 -11.07 3.76
C THR A 152 -0.02 -11.99 3.37
N ILE A 153 1.02 -11.97 4.18
CA ILE A 153 2.14 -12.89 4.11
C ILE A 153 2.60 -13.20 5.54
N ASP A 154 3.06 -14.40 5.79
CA ASP A 154 3.67 -14.73 7.07
C ASP A 154 4.84 -13.80 7.37
N LYS A 155 4.88 -13.19 8.57
CA LYS A 155 5.92 -12.22 8.93
C LYS A 155 7.32 -12.81 8.88
N LYS A 156 7.50 -14.03 9.35
CA LYS A 156 8.82 -14.68 9.33
C LYS A 156 9.31 -14.93 7.91
N LEU A 157 8.40 -15.33 7.02
CA LEU A 157 8.73 -15.48 5.61
C LEU A 157 9.10 -14.16 4.97
N TYR A 158 8.33 -13.12 5.24
CA TYR A 158 8.58 -11.76 4.77
C TYR A 158 9.93 -11.24 5.27
N GLU A 159 10.20 -11.38 6.57
CA GLU A 159 11.49 -11.01 7.19
C GLU A 159 12.66 -11.71 6.50
N ARG A 160 12.53 -13.01 6.24
CA ARG A 160 13.60 -13.77 5.56
C ARG A 160 13.85 -13.27 4.14
N GLN A 161 12.79 -12.94 3.39
CA GLN A 161 12.94 -12.40 2.05
C GLN A 161 13.59 -11.02 2.06
N LEU A 162 13.22 -10.15 3.02
CA LEU A 162 13.85 -8.85 3.20
C LEU A 162 15.33 -9.00 3.62
N ALA A 163 15.62 -9.87 4.58
CA ALA A 163 16.98 -10.12 5.04
C ALA A 163 17.87 -10.64 3.91
N GLN A 164 17.37 -11.56 3.10
CA GLN A 164 18.10 -12.08 1.95
C GLN A 164 18.41 -10.97 0.95
N ALA A 165 17.44 -10.10 0.64
CA ALA A 165 17.66 -8.96 -0.25
C ALA A 165 18.68 -7.99 0.31
N MET A 166 18.66 -7.73 1.62
CA MET A 166 19.66 -6.87 2.28
C MET A 166 21.05 -7.48 2.28
N ASP A 167 21.15 -8.79 2.48
CA ASP A 167 22.44 -9.50 2.44
C ASP A 167 23.09 -9.49 1.05
N ASP A 168 22.28 -9.37 0.00
CA ASP A 168 22.79 -9.24 -1.38
C ASP A 168 23.46 -7.88 -1.65
N ILE A 169 23.30 -6.92 -0.75
CA ILE A 169 24.01 -5.64 -0.82
C ILE A 169 25.44 -5.84 -0.33
N GLN A 170 26.39 -5.69 -1.25
CA GLN A 170 27.79 -5.97 -0.97
C GLN A 170 28.59 -4.80 -0.39
N ASP A 171 27.99 -3.64 -0.28
CA ASP A 171 28.64 -2.46 0.31
C ASP A 171 28.60 -2.56 1.85
N ASN A 172 29.77 -2.66 2.47
CA ASN A 172 29.93 -2.94 3.90
C ASN A 172 30.43 -1.74 4.71
N ASP A 173 30.32 -0.51 4.23
CA ASP A 173 30.66 0.65 5.03
C ASP A 173 29.69 0.85 6.22
N ASP A 174 30.09 1.68 7.19
CA ASP A 174 29.30 1.90 8.41
C ASP A 174 27.91 2.50 8.10
N GLN A 175 27.81 3.35 7.07
CA GLN A 175 26.53 3.93 6.66
C GLN A 175 25.60 2.87 6.10
N THR A 176 26.11 1.94 5.30
CA THR A 176 25.33 0.85 4.73
C THR A 176 24.81 -0.08 5.83
N GLN A 177 25.62 -0.43 6.81
CA GLN A 177 25.21 -1.25 7.94
C GLN A 177 24.11 -0.58 8.77
N PHE A 178 24.26 0.70 9.04
CA PHE A 178 23.23 1.48 9.75
C PHE A 178 21.91 1.51 8.99
N LEU A 179 21.94 1.77 7.68
CA LEU A 179 20.73 1.80 6.84
C LEU A 179 20.04 0.44 6.79
N LYS A 180 20.79 -0.66 6.75
CA LYS A 180 20.20 -2.01 6.80
C LYS A 180 19.35 -2.20 8.05
N GLU A 181 19.85 -1.81 9.21
CA GLU A 181 19.12 -1.93 10.48
C GLU A 181 17.86 -1.07 10.50
N VAL A 182 17.99 0.21 10.13
CA VAL A 182 16.86 1.14 10.11
C VAL A 182 15.80 0.71 9.10
N LEU A 183 16.19 0.30 7.90
CA LEU A 183 15.24 -0.13 6.86
C LEU A 183 14.51 -1.41 7.25
N SER A 184 15.20 -2.36 7.88
CA SER A 184 14.56 -3.56 8.38
C SER A 184 13.42 -3.23 9.35
N ASP A 185 13.67 -2.36 10.32
CA ASP A 185 12.64 -1.92 11.28
C ASP A 185 11.48 -1.19 10.59
N LYS A 186 11.77 -0.28 9.67
CA LYS A 186 10.76 0.49 8.94
C LYS A 186 9.89 -0.37 8.05
N LEU A 187 10.47 -1.29 7.31
CA LEU A 187 9.74 -2.17 6.39
C LEU A 187 8.85 -3.17 7.13
N MET A 188 9.20 -3.54 8.35
CA MET A 188 8.37 -4.43 9.17
C MET A 188 7.21 -3.71 9.86
N SER A 189 7.30 -2.40 10.06
CA SER A 189 6.33 -1.65 10.88
C SER A 189 5.40 -0.75 10.10
N SER A 190 5.69 -0.40 8.83
CA SER A 190 5.04 0.75 8.18
C SER A 190 4.44 0.50 6.79
N ILE A 191 4.32 -0.75 6.39
CA ILE A 191 3.67 -1.05 5.10
C ILE A 191 2.25 -1.55 5.31
#